data_e726d58770e48764091ee32a2a8bf14d
#
_entry.id   e726d58770e48764091ee32a2a8bf14d
#
_cell.length_a   1.000
_cell.length_b   1.000
_cell.length_c   1.000
_cell.angle_alpha   90.00
_cell.angle_beta   90.00
_cell.angle_gamma   90.00
#
_symmetry.space_group_name_H-M   'P 1'
#
loop_
_entity.id
_entity.type
_entity.pdbx_description
1 polymer ?
#
loop_
_entity_poly.entity_id
_entity_poly.type
_entity_poly.pdbx_seq_one_letter_code
_entity_poly.pdbx_strand_id
1 'polypeptide(L)'
;LALIYNSPRAATVVATTECKLWALDLKTFRSILASTSSSQMVRRCGFLKKCTFLDSLNNEQVGKLASAFESLTFDAGATIVRQGDIADSFYIIEEGTVKCTQIKGTGREVDLLNLQTGDYFGEMALMLHDKRHANCTAVGKVKCFVLSREKFDLLLGPVQEMLARKMRIRILQSVPILSRLTENKLIKLAGVMRVQAFTDGAYI
;
A
#
# COMPACT_ATOMS: atom_id res chain seq x y z
N LEU A 1 -16.59 19.13 18.52
CA LEU A 1 -16.78 17.83 19.21
C LEU A 1 -18.26 17.47 19.31
N ALA A 2 -19.15 18.32 19.82
CA ALA A 2 -20.58 18.04 19.99
C ALA A 2 -21.26 17.63 18.66
N LEU A 3 -20.93 18.29 17.52
CA LEU A 3 -21.47 17.96 16.21
C LEU A 3 -21.01 16.59 15.68
N ILE A 4 -19.75 16.23 15.94
CA ILE A 4 -19.14 14.98 15.46
C ILE A 4 -19.63 13.79 16.29
N TYR A 5 -19.62 13.92 17.61
CA TYR A 5 -19.91 12.81 18.53
C TYR A 5 -21.33 12.78 19.07
N ASN A 6 -22.21 13.66 18.56
CA ASN A 6 -23.60 13.79 19.03
C ASN A 6 -23.70 13.95 20.56
N SER A 7 -22.74 14.63 21.14
CA SER A 7 -22.69 14.88 22.59
C SER A 7 -23.29 16.24 22.94
N PRO A 8 -23.76 16.46 24.19
CA PRO A 8 -24.20 17.78 24.67
C PRO A 8 -23.10 18.81 24.50
N ARG A 9 -23.49 20.07 24.42
CA ARG A 9 -22.55 21.20 24.41
C ARG A 9 -21.74 21.25 25.70
N ALA A 10 -20.42 21.27 25.57
CA ALA A 10 -19.52 21.26 26.74
C ALA A 10 -19.45 22.60 27.49
N ALA A 11 -19.87 23.68 26.85
CA ALA A 11 -19.83 25.03 27.43
C ALA A 11 -20.96 25.90 26.86
N THR A 12 -21.35 26.90 27.64
CA THR A 12 -22.21 28.01 27.22
C THR A 12 -21.33 29.10 26.62
N VAL A 13 -21.70 29.61 25.46
CA VAL A 13 -21.00 30.71 24.79
C VAL A 13 -21.97 31.90 24.70
N VAL A 14 -21.56 33.05 25.23
CA VAL A 14 -22.38 34.28 25.29
C VAL A 14 -21.66 35.37 24.49
N ALA A 15 -22.40 36.08 23.65
CA ALA A 15 -21.88 37.24 22.96
C ALA A 15 -21.70 38.42 23.97
N THR A 16 -20.50 38.95 24.08
CA THR A 16 -20.18 40.10 24.93
C THR A 16 -20.27 41.43 24.20
N THR A 17 -20.32 41.40 22.87
CA THR A 17 -20.52 42.55 21.98
C THR A 17 -21.40 42.10 20.81
N GLU A 18 -21.87 43.04 19.98
CA GLU A 18 -22.50 42.69 18.71
C GLU A 18 -21.53 41.87 17.84
N CYS A 19 -21.97 40.69 17.39
CA CYS A 19 -21.16 39.77 16.56
C CYS A 19 -21.98 39.18 15.43
N LYS A 20 -21.32 38.91 14.31
CA LYS A 20 -21.87 38.14 13.16
C LYS A 20 -21.21 36.78 13.13
N LEU A 21 -22.01 35.73 13.06
CA LEU A 21 -21.54 34.36 13.11
C LEU A 21 -22.04 33.59 11.86
N TRP A 22 -21.20 32.67 11.38
CA TRP A 22 -21.63 31.68 10.44
C TRP A 22 -22.22 30.49 11.21
N ALA A 23 -23.42 30.06 10.85
CA ALA A 23 -24.06 28.91 11.48
C ALA A 23 -24.24 27.79 10.41
N LEU A 24 -23.91 26.57 10.78
CA LEU A 24 -24.15 25.38 9.97
C LEU A 24 -24.94 24.39 10.84
N ASP A 25 -26.11 23.96 10.33
CA ASP A 25 -26.95 22.98 11.03
C ASP A 25 -26.37 21.55 10.96
N LEU A 26 -26.77 20.72 11.92
CA LEU A 26 -26.27 19.36 12.06
C LEU A 26 -26.56 18.46 10.84
N LYS A 27 -27.74 18.62 10.21
CA LYS A 27 -28.13 17.79 9.05
C LYS A 27 -27.26 18.12 7.84
N THR A 28 -27.10 19.40 7.54
CA THR A 28 -26.24 19.89 6.45
C THR A 28 -24.77 19.48 6.68
N PHE A 29 -24.26 19.65 7.92
CA PHE A 29 -22.91 19.22 8.26
C PHE A 29 -22.70 17.73 8.03
N ARG A 30 -23.61 16.87 8.50
CA ARG A 30 -23.54 15.41 8.29
C ARG A 30 -23.71 15.02 6.83
N SER A 31 -24.59 15.70 6.09
CA SER A 31 -24.78 15.47 4.67
C SER A 31 -23.51 15.76 3.86
N ILE A 32 -22.84 16.88 4.15
CA ILE A 32 -21.57 17.25 3.52
C ILE A 32 -20.50 16.23 3.85
N LEU A 33 -20.34 15.85 5.11
CA LEU A 33 -19.35 14.82 5.50
C LEU A 33 -19.63 13.48 4.86
N ALA A 34 -20.89 13.04 4.86
CA ALA A 34 -21.29 11.78 4.23
C ALA A 34 -21.04 11.79 2.72
N SER A 35 -21.37 12.87 2.03
CA SER A 35 -21.12 13.01 0.58
C SER A 35 -19.61 13.04 0.26
N THR A 36 -18.81 13.70 1.06
CA THR A 36 -17.35 13.76 0.91
C THR A 36 -16.73 12.38 1.13
N SER A 37 -17.12 11.68 2.20
CA SER A 37 -16.65 10.32 2.49
C SER A 37 -17.08 9.34 1.40
N SER A 38 -18.32 9.44 0.93
CA SER A 38 -18.85 8.62 -0.17
C SER A 38 -18.07 8.86 -1.46
N SER A 39 -17.84 10.12 -1.82
CA SER A 39 -17.05 10.49 -3.02
C SER A 39 -15.61 9.95 -2.95
N GLN A 40 -14.95 10.07 -1.80
CA GLN A 40 -13.61 9.52 -1.61
C GLN A 40 -13.60 8.00 -1.72
N MET A 41 -14.59 7.32 -1.15
CA MET A 41 -14.73 5.87 -1.24
C MET A 41 -14.93 5.40 -2.67
N VAL A 42 -15.81 6.07 -3.43
CA VAL A 42 -16.04 5.76 -4.86
C VAL A 42 -14.75 5.92 -5.67
N ARG A 43 -13.99 7.01 -5.43
CA ARG A 43 -12.70 7.25 -6.09
C ARG A 43 -11.67 6.18 -5.73
N ARG A 44 -11.56 5.79 -4.44
CA ARG A 44 -10.65 4.72 -4.00
C ARG A 44 -11.00 3.38 -4.63
N CYS A 45 -12.28 2.99 -4.60
CA CYS A 45 -12.73 1.76 -5.26
C CYS A 45 -12.46 1.79 -6.78
N GLY A 46 -12.72 2.92 -7.43
CA GLY A 46 -12.45 3.11 -8.86
C GLY A 46 -10.96 3.00 -9.20
N PHE A 47 -10.07 3.49 -8.32
CA PHE A 47 -8.63 3.33 -8.48
C PHE A 47 -8.20 1.87 -8.27
N LEU A 48 -8.63 1.23 -7.18
CA LEU A 48 -8.25 -0.15 -6.87
C LEU A 48 -8.70 -1.13 -7.95
N LYS A 49 -9.83 -0.91 -8.59
CA LYS A 49 -10.30 -1.71 -9.74
C LYS A 49 -9.40 -1.60 -10.99
N LYS A 50 -8.56 -0.58 -11.09
CA LYS A 50 -7.57 -0.45 -12.18
C LYS A 50 -6.26 -1.18 -11.86
N CYS A 51 -6.07 -1.61 -10.61
CA CYS A 51 -4.87 -2.34 -10.21
C CYS A 51 -5.03 -3.81 -10.60
N THR A 52 -4.37 -4.23 -11.67
CA THR A 52 -4.48 -5.57 -12.26
C THR A 52 -4.22 -6.73 -11.29
N PHE A 53 -3.48 -6.50 -10.22
CA PHE A 53 -3.25 -7.53 -9.21
C PHE A 53 -4.45 -7.74 -8.27
N LEU A 54 -5.47 -6.88 -8.34
CA LEU A 54 -6.71 -6.97 -7.57
C LEU A 54 -7.91 -7.47 -8.40
N ASP A 55 -7.71 -7.81 -9.68
CA ASP A 55 -8.78 -8.22 -10.61
C ASP A 55 -9.59 -9.43 -10.13
N SER A 56 -8.99 -10.28 -9.28
CA SER A 56 -9.68 -11.44 -8.71
C SER A 56 -10.62 -11.10 -7.55
N LEU A 57 -10.59 -9.85 -7.04
CA LEU A 57 -11.47 -9.41 -5.97
C LEU A 57 -12.84 -8.99 -6.49
N ASN A 58 -13.89 -9.42 -5.80
CA ASN A 58 -15.24 -8.95 -6.07
C ASN A 58 -15.47 -7.52 -5.50
N ASN A 59 -16.61 -6.90 -5.86
CA ASN A 59 -16.92 -5.52 -5.45
C ASN A 59 -16.99 -5.33 -3.92
N GLU A 60 -17.46 -6.31 -3.18
CA GLU A 60 -17.53 -6.27 -1.72
C GLU A 60 -16.11 -6.28 -1.11
N GLN A 61 -15.25 -7.17 -1.60
CA GLN A 61 -13.85 -7.26 -1.18
C GLN A 61 -13.07 -5.98 -1.49
N VAL A 62 -13.26 -5.40 -2.68
CA VAL A 62 -12.67 -4.10 -3.05
C VAL A 62 -13.17 -2.99 -2.13
N GLY A 63 -14.45 -2.99 -1.77
CA GLY A 63 -15.01 -2.02 -0.81
C GLY A 63 -14.40 -2.14 0.59
N LYS A 64 -14.27 -3.36 1.10
CA LYS A 64 -13.59 -3.63 2.39
C LYS A 64 -12.15 -3.17 2.37
N LEU A 65 -11.43 -3.48 1.29
CA LEU A 65 -10.05 -3.07 1.08
C LEU A 65 -9.91 -1.55 1.01
N ALA A 66 -10.77 -0.86 0.24
CA ALA A 66 -10.78 0.60 0.12
C ALA A 66 -11.01 1.31 1.47
N SER A 67 -11.84 0.70 2.33
CA SER A 67 -12.09 1.22 3.70
C SER A 67 -10.92 1.01 4.64
N ALA A 68 -10.14 -0.05 4.44
CA ALA A 68 -9.04 -0.44 5.31
C ALA A 68 -7.74 0.34 5.02
N PHE A 69 -7.57 0.83 3.78
CA PHE A 69 -6.40 1.62 3.40
C PHE A 69 -6.38 2.99 4.05
N GLU A 70 -5.22 3.36 4.53
CA GLU A 70 -4.86 4.72 4.89
C GLU A 70 -4.19 5.40 3.69
N SER A 71 -4.33 6.73 3.57
CA SER A 71 -3.68 7.49 2.51
C SER A 71 -2.56 8.32 3.12
N LEU A 72 -1.31 8.04 2.74
CA LEU A 72 -0.13 8.77 3.18
C LEU A 72 0.54 9.47 1.99
N THR A 73 1.07 10.66 2.26
CA THR A 73 1.82 11.45 1.28
C THR A 73 3.27 11.56 1.75
N PHE A 74 4.19 11.38 0.81
CA PHE A 74 5.63 11.46 1.03
C PHE A 74 6.21 12.54 0.14
N ASP A 75 7.11 13.35 0.70
CA ASP A 75 7.82 14.37 -0.06
C ASP A 75 8.98 13.76 -0.88
N ALA A 76 9.48 14.52 -1.84
CA ALA A 76 10.61 14.13 -2.68
C ALA A 76 11.83 13.73 -1.84
N GLY A 77 12.41 12.58 -2.14
CA GLY A 77 13.58 12.03 -1.43
C GLY A 77 13.24 11.30 -0.13
N ALA A 78 11.99 11.28 0.30
CA ALA A 78 11.61 10.55 1.51
C ALA A 78 11.79 9.04 1.32
N THR A 79 12.45 8.39 2.28
CA THR A 79 12.55 6.92 2.34
C THR A 79 11.26 6.37 2.95
N ILE A 80 10.43 5.71 2.13
CA ILE A 80 9.15 5.13 2.53
C ILE A 80 9.37 3.78 3.23
N VAL A 81 10.28 2.98 2.69
CA VAL A 81 10.68 1.67 3.22
C VAL A 81 12.21 1.60 3.22
N ARG A 82 12.78 1.14 4.31
CA ARG A 82 14.23 0.96 4.45
C ARG A 82 14.60 -0.52 4.47
N GLN A 83 15.60 -0.90 3.70
CA GLN A 83 16.17 -2.26 3.71
C GLN A 83 16.61 -2.65 5.13
N GLY A 84 16.24 -3.85 5.56
CA GLY A 84 16.57 -4.39 6.87
C GLY A 84 15.54 -4.11 7.97
N ASP A 85 14.61 -3.17 7.78
CA ASP A 85 13.54 -2.90 8.73
C ASP A 85 12.53 -4.06 8.80
N ILE A 86 11.81 -4.14 9.91
CA ILE A 86 10.69 -5.08 10.05
C ILE A 86 9.56 -4.64 9.13
N ALA A 87 8.98 -5.58 8.40
CA ALA A 87 7.86 -5.30 7.53
C ALA A 87 6.55 -5.22 8.33
N ASP A 88 5.89 -4.10 8.30
CA ASP A 88 4.64 -3.79 9.00
C ASP A 88 3.50 -3.36 8.08
N SER A 89 3.81 -2.98 6.84
CA SER A 89 2.86 -2.35 5.93
C SER A 89 3.08 -2.76 4.47
N PHE A 90 1.98 -2.72 3.72
CA PHE A 90 1.91 -2.88 2.28
C PHE A 90 1.50 -1.56 1.64
N TYR A 91 2.04 -1.26 0.48
CA TYR A 91 1.85 0.03 -0.18
C TYR A 91 1.38 -0.16 -1.62
N ILE A 92 0.40 0.67 -2.05
CA ILE A 92 0.01 0.84 -3.46
C ILE A 92 0.21 2.32 -3.82
N ILE A 93 0.88 2.60 -4.92
CA ILE A 93 1.14 3.97 -5.36
C ILE A 93 -0.13 4.53 -6.00
N GLU A 94 -0.77 5.50 -5.32
CA GLU A 94 -1.93 6.23 -5.86
C GLU A 94 -1.47 7.29 -6.88
N GLU A 95 -0.33 7.96 -6.59
CA GLU A 95 0.22 9.02 -7.43
C GLU A 95 1.74 9.13 -7.22
N GLY A 96 2.48 9.32 -8.29
CA GLY A 96 3.92 9.55 -8.27
C GLY A 96 4.76 8.35 -8.66
N THR A 97 6.06 8.42 -8.36
CA THR A 97 7.07 7.40 -8.70
C THR A 97 7.91 7.06 -7.48
N VAL A 98 8.15 5.78 -7.27
CA VAL A 98 9.00 5.26 -6.18
C VAL A 98 10.18 4.52 -6.79
N LYS A 99 11.39 4.89 -6.39
CA LYS A 99 12.64 4.22 -6.76
C LYS A 99 12.96 3.14 -5.75
N CYS A 100 13.20 1.92 -6.22
CA CYS A 100 13.62 0.81 -5.40
C CYS A 100 15.12 0.56 -5.59
N THR A 101 15.86 0.50 -4.48
CA THR A 101 17.31 0.25 -4.45
C THR A 101 17.65 -0.84 -3.42
N GLN A 102 18.77 -1.50 -3.59
CA GLN A 102 19.25 -2.52 -2.66
C GLN A 102 20.73 -2.32 -2.35
N ILE A 103 21.09 -2.35 -1.08
CA ILE A 103 22.48 -2.38 -0.63
C ILE A 103 22.92 -3.85 -0.59
N LYS A 104 23.90 -4.20 -1.44
CA LYS A 104 24.51 -5.54 -1.46
C LYS A 104 25.64 -5.67 -0.44
N GLY A 105 26.05 -6.91 -0.15
CA GLY A 105 27.05 -7.22 0.89
C GLY A 105 28.38 -6.47 0.80
N THR A 106 28.69 -5.83 -0.33
CA THR A 106 29.83 -4.93 -0.53
C THR A 106 29.58 -3.49 -0.08
N GLY A 107 28.38 -3.17 0.47
CA GLY A 107 27.96 -1.82 0.80
C GLY A 107 27.54 -0.97 -0.40
N ARG A 108 27.60 -1.52 -1.62
CA ARG A 108 27.20 -0.81 -2.84
C ARG A 108 25.69 -0.83 -3.01
N GLU A 109 25.10 0.35 -3.18
CA GLU A 109 23.69 0.51 -3.54
C GLU A 109 23.50 0.25 -5.04
N VAL A 110 22.51 -0.55 -5.38
CA VAL A 110 22.16 -0.94 -6.74
C VAL A 110 20.71 -0.59 -7.00
N ASP A 111 20.44 0.08 -8.11
CA ASP A 111 19.09 0.35 -8.59
C ASP A 111 18.42 -0.97 -9.00
N LEU A 112 17.22 -1.23 -8.50
CA LEU A 112 16.41 -2.38 -8.87
C LEU A 112 15.40 -2.03 -9.94
N LEU A 113 14.46 -1.13 -9.62
CA LEU A 113 13.38 -0.73 -10.51
C LEU A 113 12.72 0.58 -10.03
N ASN A 114 12.00 1.23 -10.93
CA ASN A 114 11.11 2.33 -10.62
C ASN A 114 9.65 1.83 -10.70
N LEU A 115 8.89 2.12 -9.65
CA LEU A 115 7.47 1.82 -9.54
C LEU A 115 6.67 3.09 -9.81
N GLN A 116 5.53 2.95 -10.46
CA GLN A 116 4.66 4.06 -10.86
C GLN A 116 3.25 3.90 -10.26
N THR A 117 2.40 4.88 -10.53
CA THR A 117 0.98 4.84 -10.16
C THR A 117 0.33 3.52 -10.59
N GLY A 118 -0.34 2.85 -9.66
CA GLY A 118 -0.94 1.53 -9.82
C GLY A 118 -0.04 0.35 -9.45
N ASP A 119 1.27 0.58 -9.30
CA ASP A 119 2.20 -0.42 -8.77
C ASP A 119 2.11 -0.51 -7.24
N TYR A 120 2.71 -1.58 -6.69
CA TYR A 120 2.73 -1.86 -5.27
C TYR A 120 4.11 -2.33 -4.82
N PHE A 121 4.37 -2.21 -3.51
CA PHE A 121 5.62 -2.65 -2.89
C PHE A 121 5.43 -3.01 -1.41
N GLY A 122 6.44 -3.71 -0.87
CA GLY A 122 6.45 -4.11 0.53
C GLY A 122 5.77 -5.45 0.81
N GLU A 123 5.18 -6.09 -0.20
CA GLU A 123 4.50 -7.38 -0.10
C GLU A 123 5.45 -8.54 0.25
N MET A 124 6.67 -8.50 -0.31
CA MET A 124 7.63 -9.62 -0.18
C MET A 124 7.94 -9.92 1.28
N ALA A 125 8.32 -8.90 2.03
CA ALA A 125 8.69 -9.06 3.42
C ALA A 125 7.48 -9.41 4.31
N LEU A 126 6.27 -8.99 3.95
CA LEU A 126 5.05 -9.40 4.62
C LEU A 126 4.75 -10.89 4.39
N MET A 127 4.81 -11.34 3.14
CA MET A 127 4.50 -12.71 2.75
C MET A 127 5.54 -13.72 3.22
N LEU A 128 6.81 -13.33 3.26
CA LEU A 128 7.91 -14.19 3.72
C LEU A 128 8.16 -14.09 5.23
N HIS A 129 7.44 -13.23 5.95
CA HIS A 129 7.68 -12.94 7.38
C HIS A 129 9.14 -12.53 7.64
N ASP A 130 9.69 -11.73 6.74
CA ASP A 130 11.09 -11.36 6.73
C ASP A 130 11.27 -9.83 6.84
N LYS A 131 12.51 -9.37 6.89
CA LYS A 131 12.88 -7.97 6.83
C LYS A 131 12.70 -7.40 5.42
N ARG A 132 12.59 -6.08 5.31
CA ARG A 132 12.54 -5.38 4.02
C ARG A 132 13.78 -5.67 3.18
N HIS A 133 13.59 -6.12 1.95
CA HIS A 133 14.68 -6.53 1.06
C HIS A 133 15.32 -5.37 0.28
N ALA A 134 14.67 -4.21 0.24
CA ALA A 134 15.09 -3.05 -0.53
C ALA A 134 14.67 -1.75 0.14
N ASN A 135 15.35 -0.66 -0.21
CA ASN A 135 14.88 0.69 0.05
C ASN A 135 13.85 1.08 -1.00
N CYS A 136 12.81 1.81 -0.59
CA CYS A 136 11.84 2.44 -1.48
C CYS A 136 11.80 3.94 -1.17
N THR A 137 12.22 4.76 -2.14
CA THR A 137 12.37 6.21 -1.99
C THR A 137 11.47 6.96 -2.96
N ALA A 138 10.81 8.00 -2.50
CA ALA A 138 9.95 8.85 -3.31
C ALA A 138 10.81 9.70 -4.29
N VAL A 139 10.56 9.60 -5.61
CA VAL A 139 11.29 10.38 -6.63
C VAL A 139 10.78 11.82 -6.74
N GLY A 140 9.56 12.05 -6.37
CA GLY A 140 8.90 13.36 -6.27
C GLY A 140 7.91 13.29 -5.13
N LYS A 141 6.86 14.10 -5.17
CA LYS A 141 5.75 13.94 -4.24
C LYS A 141 5.00 12.66 -4.58
N VAL A 142 4.88 11.75 -3.62
CA VAL A 142 4.25 10.44 -3.79
C VAL A 142 3.10 10.29 -2.84
N LYS A 143 1.99 9.77 -3.33
CA LYS A 143 0.83 9.42 -2.51
C LYS A 143 0.60 7.92 -2.58
N CYS A 144 0.51 7.27 -1.42
CA CYS A 144 0.30 5.83 -1.33
C CYS A 144 -0.95 5.50 -0.51
N PHE A 145 -1.63 4.44 -0.92
CA PHE A 145 -2.49 3.69 -0.03
C PHE A 145 -1.65 2.72 0.78
N VAL A 146 -1.85 2.72 2.08
CA VAL A 146 -1.07 1.92 3.04
C VAL A 146 -1.99 0.98 3.78
N LEU A 147 -1.61 -0.27 3.88
CA LEU A 147 -2.33 -1.32 4.59
C LEU A 147 -1.40 -1.97 5.61
N SER A 148 -1.82 -2.03 6.88
CA SER A 148 -1.04 -2.72 7.92
C SER A 148 -0.95 -4.22 7.64
N ARG A 149 0.05 -4.89 8.20
CA ARG A 149 0.25 -6.35 8.11
C ARG A 149 -1.02 -7.13 8.44
N GLU A 150 -1.65 -6.81 9.57
CA GLU A 150 -2.86 -7.51 10.01
C GLU A 150 -4.01 -7.42 9.00
N LYS A 151 -4.23 -6.21 8.46
CA LYS A 151 -5.25 -5.99 7.43
C LYS A 151 -4.86 -6.64 6.09
N PHE A 152 -3.55 -6.67 5.76
CA PHE A 152 -3.03 -7.35 4.58
C PHE A 152 -3.36 -8.85 4.64
N ASP A 153 -3.04 -9.52 5.74
CA ASP A 153 -3.29 -10.96 5.90
C ASP A 153 -4.80 -11.26 5.86
N LEU A 154 -5.61 -10.42 6.49
CA LEU A 154 -7.06 -10.61 6.56
C LEU A 154 -7.77 -10.37 5.22
N LEU A 155 -7.41 -9.31 4.50
CA LEU A 155 -8.17 -8.83 3.35
C LEU A 155 -7.61 -9.29 2.00
N LEU A 156 -6.29 -9.52 1.91
CA LEU A 156 -5.62 -9.93 0.69
C LEU A 156 -5.34 -11.44 0.61
N GLY A 157 -5.86 -12.23 1.57
CA GLY A 157 -5.80 -13.69 1.51
C GLY A 157 -6.14 -14.27 0.14
N PRO A 158 -7.26 -13.87 -0.50
CA PRO A 158 -7.66 -14.35 -1.83
C PRO A 158 -6.68 -14.05 -2.96
N VAL A 159 -5.84 -13.01 -2.81
CA VAL A 159 -4.85 -12.61 -3.83
C VAL A 159 -3.41 -12.96 -3.48
N GLN A 160 -3.18 -13.54 -2.30
CA GLN A 160 -1.81 -13.86 -1.82
C GLN A 160 -1.08 -14.79 -2.80
N GLU A 161 -1.73 -15.83 -3.33
CA GLU A 161 -1.09 -16.73 -4.29
C GLU A 161 -0.71 -16.01 -5.60
N MET A 162 -1.54 -15.09 -6.06
CA MET A 162 -1.22 -14.29 -7.24
C MET A 162 -0.05 -13.33 -6.96
N LEU A 163 -0.03 -12.67 -5.79
CA LEU A 163 1.09 -11.83 -5.37
C LEU A 163 2.37 -12.66 -5.25
N ALA A 164 2.31 -13.86 -4.64
CA ALA A 164 3.43 -14.80 -4.54
C ALA A 164 3.95 -15.19 -5.92
N ARG A 165 3.07 -15.47 -6.88
CA ARG A 165 3.45 -15.78 -8.25
C ARG A 165 4.15 -14.62 -8.93
N LYS A 166 3.62 -13.40 -8.83
CA LYS A 166 4.27 -12.19 -9.38
C LYS A 166 5.62 -11.93 -8.73
N MET A 167 5.74 -12.13 -7.42
CA MET A 167 7.00 -12.06 -6.70
C MET A 167 8.03 -13.06 -7.25
N ARG A 168 7.65 -14.32 -7.42
CA ARG A 168 8.53 -15.35 -8.00
C ARG A 168 9.00 -14.97 -9.39
N ILE A 169 8.12 -14.42 -10.24
CA ILE A 169 8.49 -13.93 -11.58
C ILE A 169 9.51 -12.79 -11.49
N ARG A 170 9.31 -11.81 -10.60
CA ARG A 170 10.28 -10.70 -10.39
C ARG A 170 11.65 -11.22 -9.96
N ILE A 171 11.69 -12.22 -9.04
CA ILE A 171 12.94 -12.86 -8.63
C ILE A 171 13.62 -13.55 -9.82
N LEU A 172 12.89 -14.31 -10.62
CA LEU A 172 13.43 -14.96 -11.81
C LEU A 172 13.99 -13.95 -12.83
N GLN A 173 13.30 -12.83 -13.03
CA GLN A 173 13.75 -11.74 -13.91
C GLN A 173 15.01 -11.03 -13.42
N SER A 174 15.26 -11.01 -12.11
CA SER A 174 16.49 -10.43 -11.54
C SER A 174 17.73 -11.28 -11.76
N VAL A 175 17.57 -12.57 -12.14
CA VAL A 175 18.67 -13.48 -12.46
C VAL A 175 19.09 -13.29 -13.92
N PRO A 176 20.33 -12.85 -14.22
CA PRO A 176 20.75 -12.46 -15.56
C PRO A 176 20.53 -13.53 -16.65
N ILE A 177 20.74 -14.81 -16.31
CA ILE A 177 20.55 -15.92 -17.25
C ILE A 177 19.06 -16.21 -17.55
N LEU A 178 18.17 -15.87 -16.60
CA LEU A 178 16.73 -16.12 -16.71
C LEU A 178 15.97 -14.89 -17.25
N SER A 179 16.56 -13.70 -17.16
CA SER A 179 15.94 -12.44 -17.62
C SER A 179 15.61 -12.42 -19.12
N ARG A 180 16.30 -13.28 -19.91
CA ARG A 180 16.07 -13.44 -21.36
C ARG A 180 14.92 -14.39 -21.71
N LEU A 181 14.31 -15.03 -20.73
CA LEU A 181 13.19 -15.94 -20.98
C LEU A 181 11.92 -15.15 -21.27
N THR A 182 11.08 -15.74 -22.14
CA THR A 182 9.76 -15.18 -22.40
C THR A 182 8.88 -15.26 -21.16
N GLU A 183 7.93 -14.35 -21.04
CA GLU A 183 7.00 -14.28 -19.89
C GLU A 183 6.31 -15.63 -19.62
N ASN A 184 5.87 -16.32 -20.68
CA ASN A 184 5.25 -17.64 -20.55
C ASN A 184 6.17 -18.70 -19.92
N LYS A 185 7.48 -18.66 -20.20
CA LYS A 185 8.46 -19.55 -19.57
C LYS A 185 8.70 -19.18 -18.12
N LEU A 186 8.77 -17.89 -17.80
CA LEU A 186 8.90 -17.39 -16.43
C LEU A 186 7.67 -17.77 -15.59
N ILE A 187 6.46 -17.67 -16.15
CA ILE A 187 5.23 -18.10 -15.49
C ILE A 187 5.25 -19.59 -15.16
N LYS A 188 5.69 -20.44 -16.10
CA LYS A 188 5.83 -21.90 -15.87
C LYS A 188 6.85 -22.20 -14.78
N LEU A 189 8.01 -21.55 -14.83
CA LEU A 189 9.03 -21.69 -13.79
C LEU A 189 8.51 -21.24 -12.41
N ALA A 190 7.89 -20.06 -12.33
CA ALA A 190 7.31 -19.56 -11.08
C ALA A 190 6.24 -20.49 -10.49
N GLY A 191 5.53 -21.25 -11.33
CA GLY A 191 4.51 -22.22 -10.90
C GLY A 191 5.08 -23.48 -10.25
N VAL A 192 6.32 -23.86 -10.57
CA VAL A 192 6.97 -25.06 -10.00
C VAL A 192 7.95 -24.73 -8.88
N MET A 193 8.26 -23.43 -8.67
CA MET A 193 9.13 -23.02 -7.57
C MET A 193 8.47 -23.25 -6.22
N ARG A 194 9.24 -23.76 -5.27
CA ARG A 194 8.86 -23.93 -3.88
C ARG A 194 9.80 -23.12 -3.00
N VAL A 195 9.25 -22.49 -1.97
CA VAL A 195 10.06 -21.88 -0.91
C VAL A 195 10.57 -23.00 -0.01
N GLN A 196 11.87 -23.05 0.21
CA GLN A 196 12.49 -23.97 1.14
C GLN A 196 13.26 -23.17 2.18
N ALA A 197 12.94 -23.39 3.45
CA ALA A 197 13.62 -22.76 4.56
C ALA A 197 14.81 -23.63 5.00
N PHE A 198 15.91 -22.99 5.27
CA PHE A 198 17.11 -23.61 5.84
C PHE A 198 17.42 -22.93 7.17
N THR A 199 17.82 -23.71 8.16
CA THR A 199 18.32 -23.18 9.44
C THR A 199 19.73 -22.64 9.27
N ASP A 200 20.15 -21.75 10.15
CA ASP A 200 21.52 -21.22 10.16
C ASP A 200 22.54 -22.37 10.27
N GLY A 201 23.55 -22.35 9.38
CA GLY A 201 24.57 -23.40 9.29
C GLY A 201 24.17 -24.66 8.52
N ALA A 202 22.95 -24.73 7.94
CA ALA A 202 22.56 -25.87 7.08
C ALA A 202 23.27 -25.82 5.73
N TYR A 203 23.68 -26.99 5.23
CA TYR A 203 24.19 -27.14 3.85
C TYR A 203 23.01 -27.07 2.87
N ILE A 204 23.21 -26.33 1.76
CA ILE A 204 22.23 -26.13 0.69
C ILE A 204 22.67 -26.86 -0.57
#